data_08e923f1bea00cb099b8d2663b305fcc
#
_entry.id   08e923f1bea00cb099b8d2663b305fcc
#
_cell.length_a   1.000
_cell.length_b   1.000
_cell.length_c   1.000
_cell.angle_alpha   90.00
_cell.angle_beta   90.00
_cell.angle_gamma   90.00
#
_symmetry.space_group_name_H-M   'P 1'
#
loop_
_entity.id
_entity.type
_entity.pdbx_description
1 polymer ?
#
loop_
_entity_poly.entity_id
_entity_poly.type
_entity_poly.pdbx_seq_one_letter_code
_entity_poly.pdbx_strand_id
1 'polypeptide(L)'
;MRVIKAVLVEPVGCLAEFPAEEFNEIAGSVFQSWAPSGESGSDAYWQLLDLMEQTGVELDASNAAIAEELELQAIDRVQLYEDVAPALAALRAMDITLVVASSLSTTAVNRFLQKFSLSPYFSAVWTRDTSGGVKAAPLRKAIERLAVAPEHVMCLVDTADGIELANSVGVNSMLMFNDYDEGKRLAMLGPTAGIVSLHELPDAIRLVAEGAKRA
;
A
#
# COMPACT_ATOMS: atom_id res chain seq x y z
N MET A 1 -17.75 16.71 -10.13
CA MET A 1 -18.10 15.86 -8.98
C MET A 1 -16.97 14.83 -8.84
N ARG A 2 -16.17 14.94 -7.80
CA ARG A 2 -15.13 13.92 -7.52
C ARG A 2 -15.83 12.64 -7.04
N VAL A 3 -16.00 11.66 -7.91
CA VAL A 3 -16.49 10.35 -7.54
C VAL A 3 -15.28 9.42 -7.51
N ILE A 4 -14.95 8.84 -6.38
CA ILE A 4 -13.91 7.81 -6.31
C ILE A 4 -14.47 6.55 -7.00
N LYS A 5 -13.75 6.05 -7.98
CA LYS A 5 -14.10 4.88 -8.79
C LYS A 5 -13.21 3.68 -8.51
N ALA A 6 -12.00 3.93 -8.01
CA ALA A 6 -11.06 2.88 -7.68
C ALA A 6 -10.28 3.21 -6.40
N VAL A 7 -9.94 2.15 -5.66
CA VAL A 7 -9.03 2.22 -4.50
C VAL A 7 -7.85 1.32 -4.78
N LEU A 8 -6.65 1.91 -4.67
CA LEU A 8 -5.37 1.21 -4.72
C LEU A 8 -4.93 0.89 -3.30
N VAL A 9 -4.46 -0.32 -3.09
CA VAL A 9 -4.12 -0.82 -1.76
C VAL A 9 -2.73 -1.46 -1.78
N GLU A 10 -1.85 -1.02 -0.86
CA GLU A 10 -0.66 -1.75 -0.46
C GLU A 10 -1.03 -2.66 0.72
N PRO A 11 -0.77 -3.97 0.68
CA PRO A 11 -1.06 -4.86 1.81
C PRO A 11 -0.30 -4.52 3.09
N VAL A 12 0.98 -4.14 2.96
CA VAL A 12 1.84 -3.81 4.10
C VAL A 12 1.34 -2.54 4.78
N GLY A 13 1.08 -2.60 6.07
CA GLY A 13 0.59 -1.49 6.89
C GLY A 13 -0.90 -1.14 6.67
N CYS A 14 -1.43 -1.28 5.45
CA CYS A 14 -2.82 -0.90 5.17
C CYS A 14 -3.84 -2.03 5.38
N LEU A 15 -3.47 -3.29 5.16
CA LEU A 15 -4.36 -4.43 5.38
C LEU A 15 -3.93 -5.31 6.56
N ALA A 16 -2.65 -5.27 6.89
CA ALA A 16 -2.07 -6.09 7.94
C ALA A 16 -0.79 -5.46 8.47
N GLU A 17 -0.51 -5.69 9.74
CA GLU A 17 0.79 -5.39 10.33
C GLU A 17 1.77 -6.49 9.95
N PHE A 18 2.82 -6.12 9.24
CA PHE A 18 3.90 -7.01 8.85
C PHE A 18 5.03 -6.93 9.88
N PRO A 19 5.78 -8.03 10.11
CA PRO A 19 6.94 -7.98 10.99
C PRO A 19 8.10 -7.21 10.33
N ALA A 20 8.76 -6.35 11.11
CA ALA A 20 9.87 -5.53 10.63
C ALA A 20 11.14 -6.38 10.37
N GLU A 21 11.29 -7.51 11.04
CA GLU A 21 12.49 -8.35 11.00
C GLU A 21 12.85 -8.79 9.60
N GLU A 22 11.88 -9.31 8.84
CA GLU A 22 12.12 -9.84 7.50
C GLU A 22 12.51 -8.72 6.51
N PHE A 23 11.89 -7.56 6.61
CA PHE A 23 12.28 -6.42 5.75
C PHE A 23 13.69 -5.90 6.09
N ASN A 24 14.04 -5.84 7.37
CA ASN A 24 15.40 -5.52 7.81
C ASN A 24 16.42 -6.58 7.36
N GLU A 25 16.05 -7.85 7.35
CA GLU A 25 16.91 -8.93 6.86
C GLU A 25 17.11 -8.86 5.35
N ILE A 26 16.08 -8.54 4.56
CA ILE A 26 16.21 -8.28 3.12
C ILE A 26 17.21 -7.14 2.90
N ALA A 27 17.04 -6.02 3.61
CA ALA A 27 17.92 -4.88 3.49
C ALA A 27 19.37 -5.24 3.84
N GLY A 28 19.60 -5.96 4.94
CA GLY A 28 20.94 -6.40 5.37
C GLY A 28 21.59 -7.39 4.42
N SER A 29 20.79 -8.23 3.73
CA SER A 29 21.30 -9.22 2.77
C SER A 29 21.68 -8.58 1.44
N VAL A 30 20.96 -7.54 1.00
CA VAL A 30 21.16 -6.87 -0.27
C VAL A 30 22.16 -5.70 -0.17
N PHE A 31 22.17 -5.01 0.97
CA PHE A 31 22.94 -3.77 1.16
C PHE A 31 23.93 -3.88 2.30
N GLN A 32 25.22 -3.90 2.00
CA GLN A 32 26.32 -4.14 2.98
C GLN A 32 26.44 -3.11 4.13
N SER A 33 25.78 -1.96 4.05
CA SER A 33 25.86 -0.87 5.02
C SER A 33 24.54 -0.57 5.71
N TRP A 34 23.62 -1.49 5.71
CA TRP A 34 22.30 -1.31 6.34
C TRP A 34 22.39 -1.30 7.86
N ALA A 35 21.78 -0.32 8.49
CA ALA A 35 21.48 -0.33 9.91
C ALA A 35 19.96 -0.45 10.10
N PRO A 36 19.46 -1.43 10.86
CA PRO A 36 18.04 -1.56 11.13
C PRO A 36 17.49 -0.25 11.70
N SER A 37 16.47 0.27 11.09
CA SER A 37 15.74 1.43 11.59
C SER A 37 14.26 1.19 11.32
N GLY A 38 13.41 1.65 12.20
CA GLY A 38 11.98 1.43 12.14
C GLY A 38 11.50 0.43 13.19
N GLU A 39 10.49 0.84 13.96
CA GLU A 39 9.88 0.02 15.00
C GLU A 39 8.73 -0.82 14.42
N SER A 40 8.15 -0.40 13.29
CA SER A 40 7.06 -1.09 12.60
C SER A 40 7.51 -1.78 11.32
N GLY A 41 6.73 -2.77 10.90
CA GLY A 41 6.95 -3.44 9.61
C GLY A 41 6.75 -2.51 8.43
N SER A 42 5.84 -1.56 8.53
CA SER A 42 5.60 -0.55 7.50
C SER A 42 6.80 0.37 7.32
N ASP A 43 7.37 0.90 8.42
CA ASP A 43 8.58 1.73 8.36
C ASP A 43 9.76 0.97 7.74
N ALA A 44 10.02 -0.27 8.21
CA ALA A 44 11.11 -1.09 7.69
C ALA A 44 10.92 -1.39 6.18
N TYR A 45 9.69 -1.63 5.75
CA TYR A 45 9.34 -1.84 4.35
C TYR A 45 9.64 -0.61 3.49
N TRP A 46 9.15 0.57 3.89
CA TRP A 46 9.37 1.79 3.14
C TRP A 46 10.84 2.20 3.07
N GLN A 47 11.60 2.02 4.16
CA GLN A 47 13.04 2.26 4.17
C GLN A 47 13.80 1.32 3.23
N LEU A 48 13.41 0.03 3.18
CA LEU A 48 13.94 -0.90 2.21
C LEU A 48 13.68 -0.41 0.76
N LEU A 49 12.46 0.05 0.48
CA LEU A 49 12.10 0.55 -0.85
C LEU A 49 12.88 1.81 -1.23
N ASP A 50 13.13 2.72 -0.26
CA ASP A 50 13.99 3.89 -0.47
C ASP A 50 15.40 3.50 -0.87
N LEU A 51 15.95 2.52 -0.18
CA LEU A 51 17.29 2.03 -0.44
C LEU A 51 17.39 1.37 -1.82
N MET A 52 16.39 0.59 -2.21
CA MET A 52 16.29 -0.01 -3.54
C MET A 52 16.22 1.05 -4.65
N GLU A 53 15.45 2.11 -4.44
CA GLU A 53 15.27 3.19 -5.42
C GLU A 53 16.55 4.06 -5.54
N GLN A 54 17.16 4.45 -4.40
CA GLN A 54 18.36 5.29 -4.36
C GLN A 54 19.60 4.61 -4.96
N THR A 55 19.75 3.32 -4.77
CA THR A 55 20.91 2.57 -5.26
C THR A 55 20.75 2.15 -6.71
N GLY A 56 19.55 2.24 -7.28
CA GLY A 56 19.25 1.73 -8.62
C GLY A 56 19.50 0.22 -8.74
N VAL A 57 19.59 -0.47 -7.60
CA VAL A 57 19.81 -1.91 -7.57
C VAL A 57 18.54 -2.58 -8.06
N GLU A 58 18.51 -2.91 -9.35
CA GLU A 58 17.68 -4.02 -9.79
C GLU A 58 18.16 -5.24 -9.01
N LEU A 59 17.26 -5.83 -8.20
CA LEU A 59 17.57 -7.08 -7.53
C LEU A 59 18.02 -8.07 -8.61
N ASP A 60 19.29 -8.45 -8.58
CA ASP A 60 19.72 -9.59 -9.39
C ASP A 60 18.90 -10.83 -9.00
N ALA A 61 18.94 -11.86 -9.82
CA ALA A 61 18.12 -13.06 -9.61
C ALA A 61 18.32 -13.70 -8.23
N SER A 62 19.52 -13.58 -7.64
CA SER A 62 19.83 -14.12 -6.32
C SER A 62 19.19 -13.28 -5.20
N ASN A 63 19.36 -11.96 -5.26
CA ASN A 63 18.79 -11.03 -4.29
C ASN A 63 17.26 -10.99 -4.39
N ALA A 64 16.70 -11.10 -5.59
CA ALA A 64 15.26 -11.20 -5.79
C ALA A 64 14.67 -12.46 -5.14
N ALA A 65 15.37 -13.60 -5.23
CA ALA A 65 14.94 -14.85 -4.59
C ALA A 65 15.01 -14.76 -3.07
N ILE A 66 16.06 -14.16 -2.51
CA ILE A 66 16.17 -13.93 -1.06
C ILE A 66 15.04 -13.02 -0.57
N ALA A 67 14.80 -11.91 -1.27
CA ALA A 67 13.74 -10.98 -0.91
C ALA A 67 12.35 -11.66 -0.95
N GLU A 68 12.06 -12.45 -1.98
CA GLU A 68 10.81 -13.18 -2.09
C GLU A 68 10.64 -14.21 -0.97
N GLU A 69 11.69 -14.96 -0.62
CA GLU A 69 11.63 -15.94 0.46
C GLU A 69 11.31 -15.28 1.81
N LEU A 70 11.98 -14.17 2.13
CA LEU A 70 11.74 -13.42 3.38
C LEU A 70 10.35 -12.77 3.40
N GLU A 71 9.87 -12.24 2.27
CA GLU A 71 8.49 -11.77 2.14
C GLU A 71 7.47 -12.88 2.42
N LEU A 72 7.70 -14.09 1.94
CA LEU A 72 6.85 -15.24 2.21
C LEU A 72 6.87 -15.64 3.69
N GLN A 73 8.03 -15.59 4.34
CA GLN A 73 8.15 -15.80 5.78
C GLN A 73 7.39 -14.74 6.58
N ALA A 74 7.50 -13.46 6.20
CA ALA A 74 6.73 -12.38 6.78
C ALA A 74 5.21 -12.64 6.66
N ILE A 75 4.75 -13.06 5.47
CA ILE A 75 3.34 -13.37 5.23
C ILE A 75 2.85 -14.54 6.09
N ASP A 76 3.67 -15.53 6.34
CA ASP A 76 3.27 -16.66 7.19
C ASP A 76 3.06 -16.22 8.66
N ARG A 77 3.69 -15.15 9.12
CA ARG A 77 3.58 -14.58 10.47
C ARG A 77 2.54 -13.47 10.61
N VAL A 78 2.18 -12.80 9.51
CA VAL A 78 1.30 -11.63 9.51
C VAL A 78 -0.11 -11.96 9.96
N GLN A 79 -0.76 -10.98 10.60
CA GLN A 79 -2.18 -11.02 10.97
C GLN A 79 -2.95 -9.92 10.24
N LEU A 80 -4.03 -10.33 9.59
CA LEU A 80 -4.94 -9.40 8.91
C LEU A 80 -5.67 -8.55 9.94
N TYR A 81 -5.89 -7.27 9.67
CA TYR A 81 -6.80 -6.46 10.49
C TYR A 81 -8.24 -6.97 10.35
N GLU A 82 -8.97 -6.98 11.48
CA GLU A 82 -10.31 -7.60 11.57
C GLU A 82 -11.34 -6.93 10.64
N ASP A 83 -11.17 -5.66 10.36
CA ASP A 83 -12.09 -4.83 9.56
C ASP A 83 -11.82 -4.86 8.05
N VAL A 84 -10.76 -5.54 7.58
CA VAL A 84 -10.39 -5.60 6.15
C VAL A 84 -11.51 -6.18 5.29
N ALA A 85 -11.93 -7.40 5.58
CA ALA A 85 -12.91 -8.08 4.73
C ALA A 85 -14.27 -7.35 4.69
N PRO A 86 -14.84 -6.86 5.82
CA PRO A 86 -16.03 -6.03 5.79
C PRO A 86 -15.88 -4.74 4.98
N ALA A 87 -14.75 -4.04 5.12
CA ALA A 87 -14.49 -2.80 4.39
C ALA A 87 -14.40 -3.04 2.87
N LEU A 88 -13.63 -4.06 2.43
CA LEU A 88 -13.52 -4.40 1.02
C LEU A 88 -14.88 -4.81 0.42
N ALA A 89 -15.70 -5.55 1.17
CA ALA A 89 -17.05 -5.91 0.74
C ALA A 89 -17.96 -4.67 0.58
N ALA A 90 -17.88 -3.73 1.52
CA ALA A 90 -18.65 -2.48 1.46
C ALA A 90 -18.23 -1.61 0.25
N LEU A 91 -16.93 -1.49 -0.02
CA LEU A 91 -16.43 -0.76 -1.19
C LEU A 91 -16.91 -1.39 -2.50
N ARG A 92 -16.91 -2.71 -2.62
CA ARG A 92 -17.45 -3.40 -3.78
C ARG A 92 -18.96 -3.18 -3.95
N ALA A 93 -19.71 -3.13 -2.85
CA ALA A 93 -21.14 -2.80 -2.88
C ALA A 93 -21.42 -1.35 -3.33
N MET A 94 -20.40 -0.48 -3.30
CA MET A 94 -20.42 0.88 -3.85
C MET A 94 -19.94 0.96 -5.30
N ASP A 95 -19.75 -0.16 -5.99
CA ASP A 95 -19.19 -0.25 -7.35
C ASP A 95 -17.76 0.34 -7.46
N ILE A 96 -16.99 0.32 -6.37
CA ILE A 96 -15.60 0.76 -6.35
C ILE A 96 -14.70 -0.41 -6.79
N THR A 97 -13.87 -0.16 -7.79
CA THR A 97 -12.87 -1.10 -8.25
C THR A 97 -11.70 -1.16 -7.26
N LEU A 98 -11.37 -2.35 -6.77
CA LEU A 98 -10.25 -2.57 -5.87
C LEU A 98 -9.07 -3.17 -6.63
N VAL A 99 -7.89 -2.60 -6.44
CA VAL A 99 -6.65 -3.03 -7.08
C VAL A 99 -5.53 -3.07 -6.04
N VAL A 100 -4.75 -4.14 -6.05
CA VAL A 100 -3.49 -4.17 -5.30
C VAL A 100 -2.41 -3.50 -6.16
N ALA A 101 -1.69 -2.56 -5.55
CA ALA A 101 -0.50 -1.94 -6.12
C ALA A 101 0.60 -2.01 -5.06
N SER A 102 1.52 -2.96 -5.17
CA SER A 102 2.48 -3.31 -4.12
C SER A 102 3.89 -3.44 -4.65
N SER A 103 4.85 -3.09 -3.82
CA SER A 103 6.27 -3.32 -4.09
C SER A 103 6.76 -4.72 -3.66
N LEU A 104 5.90 -5.55 -3.10
CA LEU A 104 6.17 -6.98 -2.88
C LEU A 104 6.26 -7.73 -4.22
N SER A 105 6.84 -8.94 -4.18
CA SER A 105 6.84 -9.87 -5.32
C SER A 105 5.42 -10.34 -5.66
N THR A 106 5.24 -10.77 -6.90
CA THR A 106 3.95 -11.35 -7.34
C THR A 106 3.57 -12.60 -6.53
N THR A 107 4.55 -13.43 -6.20
CA THR A 107 4.36 -14.63 -5.39
C THR A 107 3.90 -14.24 -3.98
N ALA A 108 4.54 -13.26 -3.37
CA ALA A 108 4.21 -12.78 -2.03
C ALA A 108 2.78 -12.20 -1.96
N VAL A 109 2.43 -11.29 -2.88
CA VAL A 109 1.07 -10.73 -2.93
C VAL A 109 0.02 -11.83 -3.12
N ASN A 110 0.24 -12.76 -4.04
CA ASN A 110 -0.69 -13.86 -4.27
C ASN A 110 -0.84 -14.76 -3.03
N ARG A 111 0.27 -15.05 -2.33
CA ARG A 111 0.26 -15.83 -1.08
C ARG A 111 -0.55 -15.11 0.01
N PHE A 112 -0.36 -13.79 0.17
CA PHE A 112 -1.13 -12.97 1.10
C PHE A 112 -2.63 -13.02 0.80
N LEU A 113 -3.01 -12.73 -0.44
CA LEU A 113 -4.41 -12.73 -0.87
C LEU A 113 -5.08 -14.10 -0.71
N GLN A 114 -4.36 -15.18 -0.97
CA GLN A 114 -4.85 -16.56 -0.78
C GLN A 114 -5.00 -16.91 0.70
N LYS A 115 -3.98 -16.63 1.53
CA LYS A 115 -3.99 -16.90 2.97
C LYS A 115 -5.23 -16.33 3.64
N PHE A 116 -5.60 -15.10 3.28
CA PHE A 116 -6.72 -14.39 3.89
C PHE A 116 -8.02 -14.41 3.05
N SER A 117 -8.06 -15.20 1.97
CA SER A 117 -9.22 -15.31 1.08
C SER A 117 -9.67 -13.96 0.48
N LEU A 118 -8.72 -13.06 0.23
CA LEU A 118 -9.00 -11.71 -0.28
C LEU A 118 -9.01 -11.60 -1.81
N SER A 119 -8.48 -12.59 -2.52
CA SER A 119 -8.39 -12.57 -3.99
C SER A 119 -9.71 -12.19 -4.70
N PRO A 120 -10.91 -12.64 -4.25
CA PRO A 120 -12.16 -12.28 -4.92
C PRO A 120 -12.52 -10.78 -4.85
N TYR A 121 -11.91 -10.01 -3.96
CA TYR A 121 -12.21 -8.59 -3.84
C TYR A 121 -11.49 -7.74 -4.88
N PHE A 122 -10.32 -8.16 -5.32
CA PHE A 122 -9.44 -7.37 -6.19
C PHE A 122 -9.61 -7.75 -7.67
N SER A 123 -9.74 -6.73 -8.52
CA SER A 123 -9.87 -6.89 -9.98
C SER A 123 -8.53 -7.05 -10.69
N ALA A 124 -7.45 -6.55 -10.08
CA ALA A 124 -6.10 -6.61 -10.60
C ALA A 124 -5.06 -6.53 -9.48
N VAL A 125 -3.86 -7.02 -9.78
CA VAL A 125 -2.68 -6.98 -8.90
C VAL A 125 -1.50 -6.49 -9.73
N TRP A 126 -0.87 -5.41 -9.28
CA TRP A 126 0.36 -4.85 -9.84
C TRP A 126 1.45 -4.88 -8.80
N THR A 127 2.57 -5.50 -9.11
CA THR A 127 3.68 -5.75 -8.20
C THR A 127 4.97 -5.21 -8.78
N ARG A 128 6.07 -5.20 -8.01
CA ARG A 128 7.38 -4.83 -8.55
C ARG A 128 7.74 -5.64 -9.81
N ASP A 129 7.39 -6.93 -9.85
CA ASP A 129 7.74 -7.82 -10.97
C ASP A 129 6.98 -7.48 -12.25
N THR A 130 5.74 -7.01 -12.12
CA THR A 130 4.86 -6.71 -13.25
C THR A 130 4.88 -5.24 -13.66
N SER A 131 5.51 -4.39 -12.85
CA SER A 131 5.51 -2.93 -13.03
C SER A 131 6.88 -2.35 -13.38
N GLY A 132 7.94 -3.18 -13.31
CA GLY A 132 9.30 -2.77 -13.63
C GLY A 132 9.95 -1.90 -12.55
N GLY A 133 9.59 -2.10 -11.28
CA GLY A 133 10.17 -1.38 -10.14
C GLY A 133 9.26 -1.30 -8.93
N VAL A 134 9.74 -0.60 -7.91
CA VAL A 134 9.09 -0.42 -6.61
C VAL A 134 8.37 0.92 -6.49
N LYS A 135 7.72 1.19 -5.37
CA LYS A 135 7.06 2.44 -5.00
C LYS A 135 6.07 2.95 -6.05
N ALA A 136 6.47 3.98 -6.82
CA ALA A 136 5.61 4.60 -7.81
C ALA A 136 5.30 3.69 -9.01
N ALA A 137 6.13 2.70 -9.30
CA ALA A 137 5.97 1.86 -10.49
C ALA A 137 4.66 1.03 -10.45
N PRO A 138 4.34 0.27 -9.38
CA PRO A 138 3.05 -0.43 -9.27
C PRO A 138 1.85 0.52 -9.29
N LEU A 139 1.92 1.67 -8.62
CA LEU A 139 0.85 2.66 -8.62
C LEU A 139 0.58 3.22 -10.01
N ARG A 140 1.62 3.69 -10.70
CA ARG A 140 1.49 4.25 -12.06
C ARG A 140 0.93 3.22 -13.02
N LYS A 141 1.40 1.97 -12.90
CA LYS A 141 0.89 0.87 -13.73
C LYS A 141 -0.57 0.58 -13.48
N ALA A 142 -0.99 0.58 -12.21
CA ALA A 142 -2.39 0.41 -11.84
C ALA A 142 -3.26 1.56 -12.42
N ILE A 143 -2.85 2.81 -12.27
CA ILE A 143 -3.56 3.98 -12.79
C ILE A 143 -3.68 3.92 -14.31
N GLU A 144 -2.59 3.62 -15.01
CA GLU A 144 -2.56 3.47 -16.48
C GLU A 144 -3.58 2.43 -16.95
N ARG A 145 -3.67 1.30 -16.24
CA ARG A 145 -4.51 0.16 -16.62
C ARG A 145 -5.98 0.29 -16.23
N LEU A 146 -6.27 1.09 -15.20
CA LEU A 146 -7.64 1.36 -14.77
C LEU A 146 -8.44 2.15 -15.80
N ALA A 147 -7.79 2.88 -16.69
CA ALA A 147 -8.42 3.82 -17.62
C ALA A 147 -9.38 4.84 -16.92
N VAL A 148 -9.03 5.20 -15.69
CA VAL A 148 -9.75 6.15 -14.82
C VAL A 148 -8.83 7.33 -14.56
N ALA A 149 -9.36 8.55 -14.61
CA ALA A 149 -8.56 9.74 -14.32
C ALA A 149 -8.05 9.72 -12.86
N PRO A 150 -6.79 10.16 -12.60
CA PRO A 150 -6.17 10.08 -11.27
C PRO A 150 -7.03 10.67 -10.14
N GLU A 151 -7.75 11.76 -10.40
CA GLU A 151 -8.64 12.39 -9.43
C GLU A 151 -9.84 11.53 -8.99
N HIS A 152 -10.09 10.42 -9.67
CA HIS A 152 -11.11 9.42 -9.33
C HIS A 152 -10.52 8.17 -8.67
N VAL A 153 -9.22 8.18 -8.40
CA VAL A 153 -8.49 7.11 -7.73
C VAL A 153 -8.15 7.53 -6.32
N MET A 154 -8.30 6.63 -5.36
CA MET A 154 -7.90 6.79 -3.98
C MET A 154 -6.81 5.76 -3.68
N CYS A 155 -5.70 6.19 -3.07
CA CYS A 155 -4.67 5.31 -2.53
C CYS A 155 -4.85 5.22 -1.02
N LEU A 156 -4.98 4.03 -0.47
CA LEU A 156 -4.94 3.81 0.96
C LEU A 156 -3.47 3.80 1.40
N VAL A 157 -3.12 4.61 2.38
CA VAL A 157 -1.74 4.84 2.84
C VAL A 157 -1.70 4.92 4.37
N ASP A 158 -0.57 4.57 4.96
CA ASP A 158 -0.34 4.57 6.41
C ASP A 158 0.92 5.34 6.84
N THR A 159 1.72 5.81 5.86
CA THR A 159 3.01 6.47 6.09
C THR A 159 3.12 7.81 5.36
N ALA A 160 4.14 8.59 5.74
CA ALA A 160 4.52 9.81 5.03
C ALA A 160 4.86 9.53 3.56
N ASP A 161 5.68 8.50 3.33
CA ASP A 161 6.08 8.07 1.98
C ASP A 161 4.89 7.69 1.12
N GLY A 162 3.91 6.99 1.69
CA GLY A 162 2.67 6.65 1.00
C GLY A 162 1.87 7.88 0.58
N ILE A 163 1.78 8.91 1.45
CA ILE A 163 1.11 10.18 1.11
C ILE A 163 1.87 10.91 -0.01
N GLU A 164 3.19 11.05 0.12
CA GLU A 164 4.02 11.71 -0.88
C GLU A 164 3.96 10.99 -2.23
N LEU A 165 3.96 9.66 -2.20
CA LEU A 165 3.82 8.84 -3.39
C LEU A 165 2.47 9.06 -4.08
N ALA A 166 1.36 9.03 -3.33
CA ALA A 166 0.03 9.32 -3.88
C ALA A 166 -0.04 10.72 -4.51
N ASN A 167 0.52 11.74 -3.83
CA ASN A 167 0.62 13.10 -4.34
C ASN A 167 1.45 13.16 -5.64
N SER A 168 2.57 12.45 -5.71
CA SER A 168 3.46 12.45 -6.88
C SER A 168 2.83 11.90 -8.15
N VAL A 169 1.86 10.98 -8.01
CA VAL A 169 1.12 10.38 -9.13
C VAL A 169 -0.25 11.03 -9.35
N GLY A 170 -0.61 12.03 -8.54
CA GLY A 170 -1.81 12.83 -8.69
C GLY A 170 -3.12 12.15 -8.30
N VAL A 171 -3.06 11.14 -7.42
CA VAL A 171 -4.25 10.46 -6.88
C VAL A 171 -4.61 11.01 -5.50
N ASN A 172 -5.84 10.73 -5.05
CA ASN A 172 -6.25 11.04 -3.69
C ASN A 172 -5.60 10.04 -2.72
N SER A 173 -5.28 10.50 -1.51
CA SER A 173 -4.78 9.64 -0.43
C SER A 173 -5.77 9.56 0.71
N MET A 174 -6.00 8.35 1.23
CA MET A 174 -6.73 8.08 2.46
C MET A 174 -5.70 7.60 3.48
N LEU A 175 -5.38 8.44 4.45
CA LEU A 175 -4.45 8.10 5.53
C LEU A 175 -5.15 7.21 6.55
N MET A 176 -4.61 6.04 6.81
CA MET A 176 -4.97 5.19 7.94
C MET A 176 -3.94 5.37 9.05
N PHE A 177 -4.38 5.64 10.28
CA PHE A 177 -3.51 5.81 11.44
C PHE A 177 -4.20 5.30 12.70
N ASN A 178 -3.42 4.76 13.62
CA ASN A 178 -3.89 4.26 14.92
C ASN A 178 -3.33 5.05 16.11
N ASP A 179 -2.36 5.92 15.88
CA ASP A 179 -1.82 6.86 16.87
C ASP A 179 -2.22 8.30 16.53
N TYR A 180 -2.79 9.01 17.51
CA TYR A 180 -3.34 10.36 17.30
C TYR A 180 -2.26 11.41 17.02
N ASP A 181 -1.12 11.32 17.68
CA ASP A 181 -0.02 12.31 17.50
C ASP A 181 0.69 12.05 16.18
N GLU A 182 0.84 10.81 15.77
CA GLU A 182 1.32 10.44 14.44
C GLU A 182 0.34 10.91 13.36
N GLY A 183 -0.93 10.62 13.51
CA GLY A 183 -1.98 11.09 12.60
C GLY A 183 -1.95 12.61 12.40
N LYS A 184 -1.71 13.40 13.45
CA LYS A 184 -1.53 14.85 13.32
C LYS A 184 -0.29 15.23 12.52
N ARG A 185 0.84 14.56 12.72
CA ARG A 185 2.07 14.83 11.96
C ARG A 185 1.87 14.53 10.48
N LEU A 186 1.29 13.37 10.17
CA LEU A 186 1.03 12.93 8.81
C LEU A 186 -0.04 13.79 8.10
N ALA A 187 -1.03 14.29 8.83
CA ALA A 187 -2.04 15.21 8.28
C ALA A 187 -1.44 16.50 7.72
N MET A 188 -0.27 16.94 8.21
CA MET A 188 0.43 18.11 7.68
C MET A 188 0.97 17.91 6.27
N LEU A 189 1.13 16.67 5.82
CA LEU A 189 1.54 16.33 4.45
C LEU A 189 0.39 16.42 3.45
N GLY A 190 -0.82 16.75 3.90
CA GLY A 190 -1.99 17.02 3.08
C GLY A 190 -2.63 15.79 2.44
N PRO A 191 -2.86 14.69 3.19
CA PRO A 191 -3.70 13.61 2.67
C PRO A 191 -5.11 14.14 2.37
N THR A 192 -5.81 13.52 1.44
CA THR A 192 -7.17 13.93 1.05
C THR A 192 -8.15 13.75 2.20
N ALA A 193 -8.00 12.69 2.99
CA ALA A 193 -8.76 12.40 4.21
C ALA A 193 -7.99 11.43 5.10
N GLY A 194 -8.45 11.24 6.36
CA GLY A 194 -7.88 10.28 7.29
C GLY A 194 -8.95 9.44 7.96
N ILE A 195 -8.60 8.22 8.36
CA ILE A 195 -9.42 7.25 9.07
C ILE A 195 -8.58 6.55 10.15
N VAL A 196 -9.23 6.08 11.22
CA VAL A 196 -8.57 5.29 12.28
C VAL A 196 -8.89 3.79 12.16
N SER A 197 -9.84 3.43 11.31
CA SER A 197 -10.27 2.05 11.07
C SER A 197 -10.78 1.92 9.65
N LEU A 198 -10.57 0.77 9.02
CA LEU A 198 -11.09 0.49 7.69
C LEU A 198 -12.63 0.46 7.64
N HIS A 199 -13.31 0.28 8.76
CA HIS A 199 -14.76 0.44 8.85
C HIS A 199 -15.22 1.83 8.40
N GLU A 200 -14.41 2.87 8.61
CA GLU A 200 -14.73 4.25 8.24
C GLU A 200 -14.53 4.53 6.75
N LEU A 201 -13.74 3.71 6.06
CA LEU A 201 -13.29 3.95 4.68
C LEU A 201 -14.45 4.18 3.69
N PRO A 202 -15.55 3.39 3.69
CA PRO A 202 -16.68 3.63 2.80
C PRO A 202 -17.32 5.00 3.00
N ASP A 203 -17.52 5.43 4.25
CA ASP A 203 -18.13 6.71 4.57
C ASP A 203 -17.18 7.88 4.30
N ALA A 204 -15.90 7.74 4.61
CA ALA A 204 -14.88 8.73 4.29
C ALA A 204 -14.82 8.99 2.76
N ILE A 205 -14.89 7.95 1.94
CA ILE A 205 -14.96 8.10 0.47
C ILE A 205 -16.21 8.86 0.04
N ARG A 206 -17.37 8.62 0.64
CA ARG A 206 -18.61 9.38 0.36
C ARG A 206 -18.44 10.85 0.71
N LEU A 207 -17.86 11.16 1.88
CA LEU A 207 -17.61 12.52 2.33
C LEU A 207 -16.63 13.27 1.40
N VAL A 208 -15.57 12.62 0.93
CA VAL A 208 -14.65 13.19 -0.06
C VAL A 208 -15.40 13.54 -1.35
N ALA A 209 -16.27 12.66 -1.81
CA ALA A 209 -17.10 12.91 -2.99
C ALA A 209 -18.09 14.08 -2.79
N GLU A 210 -18.62 14.28 -1.59
CA GLU A 210 -19.54 15.36 -1.23
C GLU A 210 -18.81 16.69 -0.99
N GLY A 211 -17.64 16.68 -0.36
CA GLY A 211 -16.82 17.88 -0.14
C GLY A 211 -16.45 18.58 -1.43
N ALA A 212 -16.22 17.82 -2.49
CA ALA A 212 -16.02 18.38 -3.84
C ALA A 212 -17.26 19.06 -4.44
N LYS A 213 -18.45 18.94 -3.82
CA LYS A 213 -19.66 19.65 -4.23
C LYS A 213 -19.81 21.03 -3.59
N ARG A 214 -19.06 21.32 -2.53
CA ARG A 214 -19.17 22.55 -1.73
C ARG A 214 -18.05 23.55 -1.96
N ALA A 215 -17.03 23.19 -2.71
CA ALA A 215 -15.91 24.05 -3.14
C ALA A 215 -16.08 24.50 -4.60
#